data_c25fd9a02fea71e3ec29bb8417e7645a
#
_entry.id   c25fd9a02fea71e3ec29bb8417e7645a
#
_cell.length_a   1.000
_cell.length_b   1.000
_cell.length_c   1.000
_cell.angle_alpha   90.00
_cell.angle_beta   90.00
_cell.angle_gamma   90.00
#
_symmetry.space_group_name_H-M   'P 1'
#
loop_
_entity.id
_entity.type
_entity.pdbx_description
1 polymer ?
#
loop_
_entity_poly.entity_id
_entity_poly.type
_entity_poly.pdbx_seq_one_letter_code
_entity_poly.pdbx_strand_id
1 'polypeptide(L)'
;RLPPLLTVLGISAIYLGIGMCVLWIVQVMGEEWLFCLFPFNCVLIGVKTVRRAVEEWQGPEEGRIWEWNKPYLKWLNDVLLDASHWPVAALILMLPLLGILIGILALFGQQPDSVIRAWTETGDWRLSQQIPPPNVMFDEHYLCTVAAQGHPEVVKPLRTGVRNGHRVVVNRQLCVANAFEQILEERAAWLHGPIRRFYDRYGFPVARLIR
;
A
#
# COMPACT_ATOMS: atom_id res chain seq x y z
N ARG A 1 -25.37 19.99 -0.83
CA ARG A 1 -23.96 20.35 -1.08
C ARG A 1 -23.10 19.91 0.10
N LEU A 2 -21.89 19.39 -0.19
CA LEU A 2 -20.93 19.04 0.87
C LEU A 2 -20.29 20.32 1.46
N PRO A 3 -19.98 20.32 2.77
CA PRO A 3 -19.21 21.40 3.37
C PRO A 3 -17.83 21.55 2.68
N PRO A 4 -17.27 22.77 2.57
CA PRO A 4 -16.00 23.02 1.89
C PRO A 4 -14.85 22.13 2.34
N LEU A 5 -14.71 21.90 3.66
CA LEU A 5 -13.67 21.03 4.20
C LEU A 5 -13.80 19.58 3.70
N LEU A 6 -15.02 19.03 3.66
CA LEU A 6 -15.25 17.69 3.14
C LEU A 6 -15.00 17.60 1.63
N THR A 7 -15.28 18.69 0.90
CA THR A 7 -14.97 18.76 -0.52
C THR A 7 -13.46 18.75 -0.76
N VAL A 8 -12.69 19.53 -0.01
CA VAL A 8 -11.22 19.57 -0.09
C VAL A 8 -10.62 18.22 0.30
N LEU A 9 -11.14 17.57 1.35
CA LEU A 9 -10.74 16.20 1.72
C LEU A 9 -11.05 15.19 0.60
N GLY A 10 -12.22 15.32 -0.02
CA GLY A 10 -12.60 14.49 -1.17
C GLY A 10 -11.65 14.68 -2.36
N ILE A 11 -11.27 15.93 -2.65
CA ILE A 11 -10.28 16.23 -3.70
C ILE A 11 -8.91 15.63 -3.34
N SER A 12 -8.48 15.71 -2.07
CA SER A 12 -7.23 15.08 -1.61
C SER A 12 -7.24 13.55 -1.82
N ALA A 13 -8.36 12.89 -1.52
CA ALA A 13 -8.53 11.47 -1.78
C ALA A 13 -8.51 11.14 -3.28
N ILE A 14 -9.11 11.98 -4.12
CA ILE A 14 -9.04 11.85 -5.58
C ILE A 14 -7.58 11.94 -6.05
N TYR A 15 -6.78 12.87 -5.52
CA TYR A 15 -5.36 12.97 -5.89
C TYR A 15 -4.56 11.73 -5.51
N LEU A 16 -4.79 11.15 -4.34
CA LEU A 16 -4.19 9.85 -3.98
C LEU A 16 -4.60 8.75 -4.96
N GLY A 17 -5.89 8.70 -5.30
CA GLY A 17 -6.40 7.75 -6.29
C GLY A 17 -5.80 7.95 -7.69
N ILE A 18 -5.61 9.18 -8.13
CA ILE A 18 -4.91 9.50 -9.39
C ILE A 18 -3.46 9.01 -9.34
N GLY A 19 -2.74 9.25 -8.23
CA GLY A 19 -1.39 8.73 -8.03
C GLY A 19 -1.32 7.22 -8.17
N MET A 20 -2.26 6.49 -7.56
CA MET A 20 -2.36 5.03 -7.69
C MET A 20 -2.68 4.59 -9.12
N CYS A 21 -3.56 5.31 -9.83
CA CYS A 21 -3.88 5.02 -11.24
C CYS A 21 -2.67 5.24 -12.15
N VAL A 22 -1.87 6.29 -11.91
CA VAL A 22 -0.62 6.54 -12.64
C VAL A 22 0.38 5.41 -12.40
N LEU A 23 0.56 4.99 -11.16
CA LEU A 23 1.42 3.85 -10.83
C LEU A 23 0.97 2.58 -11.57
N TRP A 24 -0.32 2.28 -11.56
CA TRP A 24 -0.89 1.15 -12.28
C TRP A 24 -0.62 1.23 -13.78
N ILE A 25 -0.87 2.40 -14.41
CA ILE A 25 -0.59 2.60 -15.84
C ILE A 25 0.88 2.29 -16.13
N VAL A 26 1.80 2.81 -15.33
CA VAL A 26 3.24 2.56 -15.49
C VAL A 26 3.59 1.09 -15.35
N GLN A 27 2.96 0.37 -14.42
CA GLN A 27 3.21 -1.06 -14.21
C GLN A 27 2.76 -1.92 -15.38
N VAL A 28 1.61 -1.60 -15.99
CA VAL A 28 0.97 -2.42 -17.03
C VAL A 28 1.35 -1.98 -18.45
N MET A 29 1.84 -0.75 -18.62
CA MET A 29 2.22 -0.20 -19.92
C MET A 29 3.34 -1.04 -20.55
N GLY A 30 3.08 -1.63 -21.70
CA GLY A 30 4.05 -2.38 -22.50
C GLY A 30 3.50 -3.68 -23.06
N GLU A 31 3.03 -4.60 -22.23
CA GLU A 31 2.52 -5.90 -22.70
C GLU A 31 1.00 -5.91 -22.80
N GLU A 32 0.33 -5.30 -21.82
CA GLU A 32 -1.12 -5.37 -21.63
C GLU A 32 -1.76 -3.98 -21.63
N TRP A 33 -1.45 -3.15 -22.63
CA TRP A 33 -1.90 -1.75 -22.73
C TRP A 33 -3.42 -1.57 -22.59
N LEU A 34 -4.20 -2.60 -22.93
CA LEU A 34 -5.67 -2.55 -22.83
C LEU A 34 -6.14 -2.32 -21.37
N PHE A 35 -5.41 -2.87 -20.38
CA PHE A 35 -5.70 -2.66 -18.97
C PHE A 35 -5.41 -1.24 -18.48
N CYS A 36 -4.67 -0.43 -19.26
CA CYS A 36 -4.46 0.99 -18.96
C CYS A 36 -5.73 1.82 -19.17
N LEU A 37 -6.71 1.35 -19.93
CA LEU A 37 -7.94 2.08 -20.23
C LEU A 37 -8.75 2.35 -18.95
N PHE A 38 -8.80 1.40 -18.02
CA PHE A 38 -9.54 1.55 -16.77
C PHE A 38 -8.95 2.65 -15.88
N PRO A 39 -7.68 2.60 -15.44
CA PRO A 39 -7.10 3.65 -14.61
C PRO A 39 -7.03 5.00 -15.33
N PHE A 40 -6.82 5.02 -16.64
CA PHE A 40 -6.89 6.26 -17.44
C PHE A 40 -8.27 6.92 -17.36
N ASN A 41 -9.33 6.12 -17.49
CA ASN A 41 -10.70 6.64 -17.34
C ASN A 41 -10.96 7.16 -15.91
N CYS A 42 -10.45 6.46 -14.88
CA CYS A 42 -10.54 6.92 -13.50
C CYS A 42 -9.85 8.29 -13.31
N VAL A 43 -8.68 8.50 -13.91
CA VAL A 43 -7.97 9.79 -13.90
C VAL A 43 -8.82 10.88 -14.55
N LEU A 44 -9.40 10.63 -15.73
CA LEU A 44 -10.25 11.60 -16.41
C LEU A 44 -11.49 11.97 -15.59
N ILE A 45 -12.15 10.97 -14.99
CA ILE A 45 -13.29 11.19 -14.09
C ILE A 45 -12.86 12.01 -12.88
N GLY A 46 -11.73 11.66 -12.25
CA GLY A 46 -11.16 12.39 -11.11
C GLY A 46 -10.92 13.86 -11.43
N VAL A 47 -10.22 14.16 -12.52
CA VAL A 47 -9.95 15.52 -12.98
C VAL A 47 -11.25 16.28 -13.24
N LYS A 48 -12.20 15.67 -13.97
CA LYS A 48 -13.51 16.26 -14.24
C LYS A 48 -14.28 16.56 -12.96
N THR A 49 -14.25 15.65 -11.98
CA THR A 49 -14.93 15.82 -10.70
C THR A 49 -14.34 16.98 -9.90
N VAL A 50 -13.00 17.09 -9.85
CA VAL A 50 -12.33 18.22 -9.18
C VAL A 50 -12.70 19.54 -9.83
N ARG A 51 -12.61 19.64 -11.17
CA ARG A 51 -13.00 20.85 -11.92
C ARG A 51 -14.44 21.25 -11.62
N ARG A 52 -15.34 20.29 -11.72
CA ARG A 52 -16.77 20.51 -11.46
C ARG A 52 -17.03 20.98 -10.02
N ALA A 53 -16.34 20.40 -9.04
CA ALA A 53 -16.48 20.81 -7.64
C ALA A 53 -16.08 22.28 -7.42
N VAL A 54 -15.03 22.73 -8.11
CA VAL A 54 -14.57 24.13 -8.06
C VAL A 54 -15.52 25.06 -8.82
N GLU A 55 -15.96 24.67 -10.02
CA GLU A 55 -16.81 25.51 -10.90
C GLU A 55 -18.24 25.67 -10.35
N GLU A 56 -18.80 24.65 -9.72
CA GLU A 56 -20.15 24.66 -9.16
C GLU A 56 -20.25 25.32 -7.77
N TRP A 57 -19.14 25.76 -7.19
CA TRP A 57 -19.14 26.43 -5.91
C TRP A 57 -19.67 27.86 -6.06
N GLN A 58 -20.78 28.16 -5.37
CA GLN A 58 -21.46 29.46 -5.42
C GLN A 58 -21.29 30.28 -4.13
N GLY A 59 -20.30 29.89 -3.30
CA GLY A 59 -20.11 30.53 -1.99
C GLY A 59 -20.98 29.94 -0.88
N PRO A 60 -20.79 30.41 0.36
CA PRO A 60 -21.58 29.97 1.50
C PRO A 60 -23.01 30.47 1.39
N GLU A 61 -23.98 29.65 1.84
CA GLU A 61 -25.36 30.12 2.03
C GLU A 61 -25.39 31.22 3.11
N GLU A 62 -26.20 32.27 2.88
CA GLU A 62 -26.38 33.35 3.85
C GLU A 62 -26.77 32.76 5.23
N GLY A 63 -25.99 33.07 6.29
CA GLY A 63 -26.20 32.62 7.67
C GLY A 63 -25.30 31.46 8.13
N ARG A 64 -24.47 30.87 7.29
CA ARG A 64 -23.52 29.79 7.68
C ARG A 64 -22.05 30.23 7.78
N ILE A 65 -21.80 31.50 7.98
CA ILE A 65 -20.44 32.00 8.25
C ILE A 65 -20.14 31.75 9.73
N TRP A 66 -19.25 30.80 10.00
CA TRP A 66 -18.71 30.57 11.33
C TRP A 66 -17.76 31.71 11.68
N GLU A 67 -18.14 32.57 12.60
CA GLU A 67 -17.21 33.58 13.12
C GLU A 67 -16.21 32.92 14.08
N TRP A 68 -15.03 32.69 13.56
CA TRP A 68 -13.93 32.16 14.36
C TRP A 68 -13.12 33.30 14.95
N ASN A 69 -12.98 33.30 16.28
CA ASN A 69 -12.33 34.38 17.00
C ASN A 69 -10.78 34.35 16.93
N LYS A 70 -10.20 33.29 16.34
CA LYS A 70 -8.73 33.08 16.24
C LYS A 70 -8.23 33.36 14.82
N PRO A 71 -7.09 34.11 14.65
CA PRO A 71 -6.62 34.57 13.33
C PRO A 71 -6.28 33.41 12.35
N TYR A 72 -5.75 32.29 12.83
CA TYR A 72 -5.46 31.13 11.99
C TYR A 72 -6.72 30.43 11.48
N LEU A 73 -7.82 30.51 12.24
CA LEU A 73 -9.10 29.96 11.82
C LEU A 73 -9.80 30.86 10.80
N LYS A 74 -9.61 32.18 10.89
CA LYS A 74 -10.06 33.12 9.85
C LYS A 74 -9.35 32.82 8.53
N TRP A 75 -8.04 32.71 8.53
CA TRP A 75 -7.27 32.36 7.33
C TRP A 75 -7.73 31.02 6.74
N LEU A 76 -7.93 29.99 7.55
CA LEU A 76 -8.43 28.70 7.09
C LEU A 76 -9.83 28.82 6.49
N ASN A 77 -10.69 29.62 7.09
CA ASN A 77 -12.03 29.88 6.60
C ASN A 77 -11.99 30.57 5.24
N ASP A 78 -11.15 31.61 5.10
CA ASP A 78 -10.99 32.34 3.84
C ASP A 78 -10.51 31.43 2.70
N VAL A 79 -9.55 30.54 2.99
CA VAL A 79 -9.06 29.52 2.01
C VAL A 79 -10.16 28.52 1.66
N LEU A 80 -11.00 28.13 2.61
CA LEU A 80 -12.09 27.17 2.38
C LEU A 80 -13.29 27.79 1.66
N LEU A 81 -13.50 29.09 1.81
CA LEU A 81 -14.61 29.80 1.15
C LEU A 81 -14.29 30.16 -0.33
N ASP A 82 -13.03 30.21 -0.69
CA ASP A 82 -12.60 30.44 -2.08
C ASP A 82 -12.22 29.14 -2.75
N ALA A 83 -13.11 28.64 -3.61
CA ALA A 83 -12.90 27.38 -4.34
C ALA A 83 -11.65 27.37 -5.24
N SER A 84 -11.13 28.53 -5.63
CA SER A 84 -9.91 28.62 -6.43
C SER A 84 -8.68 28.07 -5.69
N HIS A 85 -8.69 28.10 -4.37
CA HIS A 85 -7.62 27.56 -3.51
C HIS A 85 -7.76 26.06 -3.20
N TRP A 86 -8.92 25.45 -3.46
CA TRP A 86 -9.18 24.04 -3.13
C TRP A 86 -8.21 23.05 -3.76
N PRO A 87 -7.82 23.17 -5.04
CA PRO A 87 -6.84 22.25 -5.63
C PRO A 87 -5.50 22.28 -4.90
N VAL A 88 -5.01 23.45 -4.50
CA VAL A 88 -3.74 23.62 -3.79
C VAL A 88 -3.87 23.17 -2.33
N ALA A 89 -4.95 23.56 -1.66
CA ALA A 89 -5.24 23.11 -0.30
C ALA A 89 -5.38 21.59 -0.21
N ALA A 90 -6.02 20.97 -1.19
CA ALA A 90 -6.15 19.52 -1.30
C ALA A 90 -4.81 18.82 -1.52
N LEU A 91 -3.90 19.41 -2.29
CA LEU A 91 -2.55 18.88 -2.51
C LEU A 91 -1.75 18.86 -1.19
N ILE A 92 -1.85 19.92 -0.39
CA ILE A 92 -1.21 19.98 0.93
C ILE A 92 -1.84 18.97 1.89
N LEU A 93 -3.18 18.89 1.89
CA LEU A 93 -3.93 17.99 2.78
C LEU A 93 -3.79 16.52 2.38
N MET A 94 -3.39 16.24 1.15
CA MET A 94 -3.08 14.89 0.67
C MET A 94 -1.96 14.23 1.49
N LEU A 95 -0.96 14.99 1.97
CA LEU A 95 0.17 14.45 2.76
C LEU A 95 -0.28 13.84 4.10
N PRO A 96 -1.01 14.55 4.98
CA PRO A 96 -1.52 13.95 6.21
C PRO A 96 -2.52 12.82 5.93
N LEU A 97 -3.34 12.92 4.86
CA LEU A 97 -4.25 11.86 4.47
C LEU A 97 -3.49 10.60 4.03
N LEU A 98 -2.40 10.75 3.30
CA LEU A 98 -1.49 9.65 2.96
C LEU A 98 -0.88 9.04 4.22
N GLY A 99 -0.47 9.85 5.20
CA GLY A 99 0.04 9.35 6.48
C GLY A 99 -0.99 8.51 7.24
N ILE A 100 -2.25 8.94 7.26
CA ILE A 100 -3.36 8.17 7.84
C ILE A 100 -3.55 6.85 7.10
N LEU A 101 -3.54 6.87 5.76
CA LEU A 101 -3.65 5.68 4.93
C LEU A 101 -2.53 4.68 5.22
N ILE A 102 -1.28 5.15 5.29
CA ILE A 102 -0.11 4.33 5.65
C ILE A 102 -0.30 3.72 7.04
N GLY A 103 -0.77 4.51 8.02
CA GLY A 103 -1.07 4.02 9.37
C GLY A 103 -2.12 2.92 9.37
N ILE A 104 -3.19 3.08 8.60
CA ILE A 104 -4.22 2.04 8.45
C ILE A 104 -3.63 0.79 7.80
N LEU A 105 -2.87 0.92 6.70
CA LEU A 105 -2.23 -0.20 6.02
C LEU A 105 -1.25 -0.94 6.95
N ALA A 106 -0.53 -0.21 7.80
CA ALA A 106 0.38 -0.80 8.80
C ALA A 106 -0.38 -1.65 9.84
N LEU A 107 -1.60 -1.26 10.24
CA LEU A 107 -2.46 -2.08 11.09
C LEU A 107 -2.86 -3.41 10.43
N PHE A 108 -2.93 -3.45 9.10
CA PHE A 108 -3.16 -4.68 8.32
C PHE A 108 -1.88 -5.42 7.94
N GLY A 109 -0.74 -5.08 8.56
CA GLY A 109 0.52 -5.80 8.37
C GLY A 109 1.37 -5.31 7.20
N GLN A 110 0.99 -4.22 6.52
CA GLN A 110 1.82 -3.59 5.50
C GLN A 110 2.99 -2.84 6.14
N GLN A 111 4.13 -2.82 5.45
CA GLN A 111 5.28 -2.05 5.91
C GLN A 111 5.04 -0.54 5.72
N PRO A 112 5.52 0.32 6.63
CA PRO A 112 5.32 1.78 6.53
C PRO A 112 5.88 2.39 5.24
N ASP A 113 6.88 1.76 4.63
CA ASP A 113 7.52 2.18 3.38
C ASP A 113 6.87 1.55 2.12
N SER A 114 5.82 0.74 2.27
CA SER A 114 5.20 -0.01 1.17
C SER A 114 4.76 0.89 0.01
N VAL A 115 4.25 2.10 0.29
CA VAL A 115 3.86 3.07 -0.75
C VAL A 115 5.07 3.57 -1.54
N ILE A 116 6.17 3.89 -0.84
CA ILE A 116 7.41 4.34 -1.49
C ILE A 116 8.00 3.21 -2.32
N ARG A 117 8.03 2.00 -1.77
CA ARG A 117 8.53 0.81 -2.46
C ARG A 117 7.72 0.48 -3.71
N ALA A 118 6.40 0.64 -3.68
CA ALA A 118 5.58 0.44 -4.87
C ALA A 118 6.04 1.33 -6.04
N TRP A 119 6.44 2.58 -5.76
CA TRP A 119 6.97 3.50 -6.77
C TRP A 119 8.40 3.17 -7.17
N THR A 120 9.30 2.93 -6.22
CA THR A 120 10.72 2.66 -6.49
C THR A 120 10.91 1.33 -7.19
N GLU A 121 10.25 0.26 -6.75
CA GLU A 121 10.33 -1.05 -7.38
C GLU A 121 9.73 -1.05 -8.81
N THR A 122 8.65 -0.28 -9.02
CA THR A 122 8.10 -0.08 -10.37
C THR A 122 9.07 0.71 -11.24
N GLY A 123 9.70 1.75 -10.70
CA GLY A 123 10.73 2.53 -11.38
C GLY A 123 11.94 1.67 -11.75
N ASP A 124 12.45 0.90 -10.82
CA ASP A 124 13.57 -0.02 -11.04
C ASP A 124 13.26 -1.07 -12.11
N TRP A 125 12.09 -1.68 -12.04
CA TRP A 125 11.65 -2.65 -13.05
C TRP A 125 11.54 -2.05 -14.44
N ARG A 126 10.93 -0.86 -14.57
CA ARG A 126 10.67 -0.24 -15.87
C ARG A 126 11.85 0.51 -16.47
N LEU A 127 12.67 1.13 -15.62
CA LEU A 127 13.72 2.05 -16.07
C LEU A 127 15.11 1.41 -16.05
N SER A 128 15.34 0.32 -15.28
CA SER A 128 16.67 -0.28 -15.19
C SER A 128 16.83 -1.49 -16.11
N GLN A 129 16.78 -2.68 -15.60
CA GLN A 129 17.22 -3.87 -16.34
C GLN A 129 16.14 -4.94 -16.57
N GLN A 130 14.92 -4.72 -16.12
CA GLN A 130 13.83 -5.70 -16.16
C GLN A 130 14.25 -7.08 -15.61
N ILE A 131 15.05 -7.07 -14.54
CA ILE A 131 15.50 -8.29 -13.90
C ILE A 131 14.32 -8.88 -13.13
N PRO A 132 13.81 -10.05 -13.51
CA PRO A 132 12.72 -10.68 -12.78
C PRO A 132 13.16 -10.99 -11.35
N PRO A 133 12.26 -10.90 -10.36
CA PRO A 133 12.57 -11.35 -9.03
C PRO A 133 13.01 -12.83 -9.08
N PRO A 134 13.97 -13.23 -8.22
CA PRO A 134 14.48 -14.60 -8.25
C PRO A 134 13.31 -15.57 -8.04
N ASN A 135 13.28 -16.64 -8.85
CA ASN A 135 12.26 -17.67 -8.75
C ASN A 135 12.25 -18.26 -7.32
N VAL A 136 11.09 -18.15 -6.66
CA VAL A 136 10.89 -18.80 -5.36
C VAL A 136 10.73 -20.30 -5.62
N MET A 137 11.74 -21.08 -5.27
CA MET A 137 11.64 -22.53 -5.27
C MET A 137 10.74 -22.97 -4.10
N PHE A 138 9.73 -23.78 -4.40
CA PHE A 138 8.83 -24.31 -3.37
C PHE A 138 9.56 -25.33 -2.50
N ASP A 139 9.77 -24.95 -1.28
CA ASP A 139 10.21 -25.85 -0.21
C ASP A 139 9.03 -26.09 0.76
N GLU A 140 9.07 -27.15 1.53
CA GLU A 140 7.99 -27.51 2.48
C GLU A 140 7.65 -26.41 3.50
N HIS A 141 8.53 -25.41 3.65
CA HIS A 141 8.34 -24.23 4.51
C HIS A 141 8.29 -22.94 3.66
N TYR A 142 7.55 -22.96 2.59
CA TYR A 142 7.47 -21.89 1.59
C TYR A 142 7.17 -20.49 2.18
N LEU A 143 6.28 -20.37 3.16
CA LEU A 143 5.97 -19.08 3.78
C LEU A 143 7.15 -18.49 4.56
N CYS A 144 7.87 -19.34 5.32
CA CYS A 144 9.04 -18.91 6.07
C CYS A 144 10.22 -18.58 5.14
N THR A 145 10.35 -19.30 4.04
CA THR A 145 11.40 -19.06 3.03
C THR A 145 11.14 -17.76 2.28
N VAL A 146 9.89 -17.49 1.89
CA VAL A 146 9.49 -16.22 1.28
C VAL A 146 9.71 -15.05 2.25
N ALA A 147 9.31 -15.21 3.51
CA ALA A 147 9.52 -14.18 4.54
C ALA A 147 11.00 -13.92 4.82
N ALA A 148 11.87 -14.92 4.67
CA ALA A 148 13.31 -14.80 4.87
C ALA A 148 14.04 -14.12 3.69
N GLN A 149 13.44 -14.04 2.51
CA GLN A 149 14.01 -13.42 1.31
C GLN A 149 13.69 -11.91 1.18
N GLY A 150 13.01 -11.31 2.16
CA GLY A 150 12.73 -9.89 2.20
C GLY A 150 14.00 -9.03 2.33
N HIS A 151 13.81 -7.70 2.30
CA HIS A 151 14.91 -6.74 2.38
C HIS A 151 15.79 -6.99 3.63
N PRO A 152 17.13 -7.00 3.52
CA PRO A 152 18.05 -7.38 4.60
C PRO A 152 17.85 -6.59 5.91
N GLU A 153 17.48 -5.32 5.82
CA GLU A 153 17.23 -4.47 7.00
C GLU A 153 15.99 -4.89 7.79
N VAL A 154 14.99 -5.47 7.10
CA VAL A 154 13.74 -5.94 7.71
C VAL A 154 13.87 -7.37 8.18
N VAL A 155 14.41 -8.21 7.34
CA VAL A 155 14.56 -9.67 7.59
C VAL A 155 15.68 -9.96 8.58
N LYS A 156 16.67 -9.07 8.69
CA LYS A 156 17.85 -9.19 9.57
C LYS A 156 18.46 -10.59 9.51
N PRO A 157 19.10 -10.96 8.38
CA PRO A 157 19.66 -12.28 8.19
C PRO A 157 20.73 -12.56 9.26
N LEU A 158 20.64 -13.71 9.92
CA LEU A 158 21.61 -14.13 10.91
C LEU A 158 22.75 -14.94 10.27
N ARG A 159 22.40 -15.81 9.32
CA ARG A 159 23.35 -16.71 8.63
C ARG A 159 22.72 -17.22 7.33
N THR A 160 23.54 -17.81 6.48
CA THR A 160 23.09 -18.64 5.37
C THR A 160 23.16 -20.11 5.76
N GLY A 161 22.10 -20.87 5.50
CA GLY A 161 22.04 -22.32 5.62
C GLY A 161 21.95 -22.99 4.24
N VAL A 162 22.05 -24.30 4.21
CA VAL A 162 21.79 -25.11 3.02
C VAL A 162 20.58 -26.00 3.31
N ARG A 163 19.58 -25.98 2.41
CA ARG A 163 18.40 -26.81 2.48
C ARG A 163 18.12 -27.41 1.12
N ASN A 164 17.97 -28.72 1.04
CA ASN A 164 17.79 -29.46 -0.21
C ASN A 164 18.81 -29.06 -1.32
N GLY A 165 20.07 -28.79 -0.92
CA GLY A 165 21.12 -28.39 -1.85
C GLY A 165 21.14 -26.90 -2.21
N HIS A 166 20.18 -26.11 -1.78
CA HIS A 166 20.10 -24.68 -2.05
C HIS A 166 20.48 -23.82 -0.84
N ARG A 167 21.13 -22.66 -1.10
CA ARG A 167 21.44 -21.69 -0.06
C ARG A 167 20.15 -20.96 0.35
N VAL A 168 19.86 -20.95 1.64
CA VAL A 168 18.70 -20.29 2.23
C VAL A 168 19.17 -19.29 3.27
N VAL A 169 18.59 -18.11 3.23
CA VAL A 169 18.81 -17.08 4.26
C VAL A 169 18.06 -17.50 5.53
N VAL A 170 18.77 -17.55 6.65
CA VAL A 170 18.22 -17.90 7.94
C VAL A 170 18.10 -16.64 8.80
N ASN A 171 16.88 -16.29 9.17
CA ASN A 171 16.58 -15.23 10.09
C ASN A 171 16.02 -15.78 11.43
N ARG A 172 15.82 -14.89 12.40
CA ARG A 172 15.30 -15.29 13.71
C ARG A 172 13.92 -15.94 13.63
N GLN A 173 13.04 -15.43 12.77
CA GLN A 173 11.68 -15.95 12.59
C GLN A 173 11.71 -17.38 12.04
N LEU A 174 12.57 -17.65 11.06
CA LEU A 174 12.75 -18.99 10.52
C LEU A 174 13.29 -19.96 11.57
N CYS A 175 14.24 -19.51 12.40
CA CYS A 175 14.75 -20.34 13.51
C CYS A 175 13.65 -20.66 14.53
N VAL A 176 12.81 -19.68 14.89
CA VAL A 176 11.70 -19.88 15.83
C VAL A 176 10.66 -20.83 15.25
N ALA A 177 10.29 -20.66 13.96
CA ALA A 177 9.33 -21.55 13.30
C ALA A 177 9.83 -23.00 13.24
N ASN A 178 11.09 -23.22 12.88
CA ASN A 178 11.69 -24.56 12.86
C ASN A 178 11.77 -25.18 14.26
N ALA A 179 12.16 -24.39 15.26
CA ALA A 179 12.22 -24.87 16.64
C ALA A 179 10.82 -25.23 17.17
N PHE A 180 9.80 -24.46 16.83
CA PHE A 180 8.41 -24.74 17.18
C PHE A 180 7.92 -26.04 16.52
N GLU A 181 8.21 -26.23 15.23
CA GLU A 181 7.86 -27.47 14.52
C GLU A 181 8.55 -28.67 15.14
N GLN A 182 9.85 -28.57 15.45
CA GLN A 182 10.61 -29.64 16.11
C GLN A 182 10.02 -29.98 17.49
N ILE A 183 9.64 -28.96 18.28
CA ILE A 183 9.01 -29.22 19.60
C ILE A 183 7.67 -29.93 19.44
N LEU A 184 6.86 -29.55 18.43
CA LEU A 184 5.60 -30.20 18.12
C LEU A 184 5.83 -31.67 17.72
N GLU A 185 6.82 -31.93 16.88
CA GLU A 185 7.16 -33.27 16.40
C GLU A 185 7.64 -34.17 17.57
N GLU A 186 8.53 -33.64 18.42
CA GLU A 186 9.13 -34.41 19.53
C GLU A 186 8.18 -34.58 20.73
N ARG A 187 7.37 -33.56 21.05
CA ARG A 187 6.56 -33.51 22.27
C ARG A 187 5.07 -33.66 22.09
N ALA A 188 4.57 -33.43 20.91
CA ALA A 188 3.14 -33.42 20.60
C ALA A 188 2.86 -33.92 19.16
N ALA A 189 3.43 -35.07 18.81
CA ALA A 189 3.32 -35.65 17.46
C ALA A 189 1.86 -35.78 16.96
N TRP A 190 0.91 -36.01 17.89
CA TRP A 190 -0.51 -36.05 17.57
C TRP A 190 -1.09 -34.73 17.09
N LEU A 191 -0.47 -33.62 17.49
CA LEU A 191 -0.90 -32.25 17.11
C LEU A 191 -0.16 -31.76 15.86
N HIS A 192 1.07 -32.25 15.63
CA HIS A 192 1.89 -31.87 14.47
C HIS A 192 1.17 -32.10 13.12
N GLY A 193 0.62 -33.32 12.93
CA GLY A 193 -0.06 -33.67 11.70
C GLY A 193 -1.30 -32.79 11.35
N PRO A 194 -2.22 -32.54 12.30
CA PRO A 194 -3.34 -31.61 12.09
C PRO A 194 -2.91 -30.18 11.81
N ILE A 195 -1.94 -29.64 12.57
CA ILE A 195 -1.41 -28.28 12.37
C ILE A 195 -0.76 -28.15 11.00
N ARG A 196 0.05 -29.14 10.60
CA ARG A 196 0.71 -29.18 9.30
C ARG A 196 -0.33 -29.19 8.17
N ARG A 197 -1.34 -30.03 8.23
CA ARG A 197 -2.42 -30.08 7.24
C ARG A 197 -3.23 -28.77 7.16
N PHE A 198 -3.47 -28.14 8.29
CA PHE A 198 -4.10 -26.82 8.34
C PHE A 198 -3.24 -25.76 7.64
N TYR A 199 -1.94 -25.73 7.99
CA TYR A 199 -0.97 -24.83 7.40
C TYR A 199 -0.86 -25.01 5.87
N ASP A 200 -0.74 -26.23 5.40
CA ASP A 200 -0.64 -26.52 3.96
C ASP A 200 -1.93 -26.18 3.22
N ARG A 201 -3.08 -26.43 3.84
CA ARG A 201 -4.39 -26.17 3.21
C ARG A 201 -4.69 -24.68 3.06
N TYR A 202 -4.32 -23.86 4.02
CA TYR A 202 -4.65 -22.41 4.01
C TYR A 202 -3.46 -21.54 3.66
N GLY A 203 -2.25 -21.92 4.00
CA GLY A 203 -1.04 -21.17 3.71
C GLY A 203 -0.60 -21.26 2.24
N PHE A 204 -0.77 -22.43 1.61
CA PHE A 204 -0.37 -22.63 0.23
C PHE A 204 -1.13 -21.74 -0.78
N PRO A 205 -2.46 -21.56 -0.70
CA PRO A 205 -3.18 -20.63 -1.54
C PRO A 205 -2.73 -19.18 -1.33
N VAL A 206 -2.47 -18.79 -0.07
CA VAL A 206 -2.00 -17.43 0.25
C VAL A 206 -0.60 -17.18 -0.32
N ALA A 207 0.32 -18.14 -0.18
CA ALA A 207 1.66 -18.04 -0.75
C ALA A 207 1.65 -17.95 -2.29
N ARG A 208 0.68 -18.58 -2.94
CA ARG A 208 0.45 -18.47 -4.40
C ARG A 208 -0.03 -17.08 -4.83
N LEU A 209 -0.79 -16.39 -3.98
CA LEU A 209 -1.31 -15.04 -4.25
C LEU A 209 -0.24 -13.96 -4.08
N ILE A 210 0.78 -14.21 -3.27
CA ILE A 210 1.87 -13.26 -2.98
C ILE A 210 3.01 -13.40 -4.01
N ARG A 211 2.98 -14.44 -4.82
CA ARG A 211 3.92 -14.75 -5.89
C ARG A 211 3.52 -14.06 -7.21
#